data_20537305aa057c13c2301c9776b0e752
#
_entry.id   20537305aa057c13c2301c9776b0e752
#
_cell.length_a   1.000
_cell.length_b   1.000
_cell.length_c   1.000
_cell.angle_alpha   90.00
_cell.angle_beta   90.00
_cell.angle_gamma   90.00
#
_symmetry.space_group_name_H-M   'P 1'
#
loop_
_entity.id
_entity.type
_entity.pdbx_description
1 polymer ?
#
loop_
_entity_poly.entity_id
_entity_poly.type
_entity_poly.pdbx_seq_one_letter_code
_entity_poly.pdbx_strand_id
1 'polypeptide(L)'
;MKILHITPEIAPWSKAGGLGDATSALAKNLAALGHEVRVATPLYGSVPGREQMGTVLDSLKVDVGGDPAKAACRVRSVDLAPTAQVWFIEHDDYYGAREIYPAREDTAERAAFFGRAALDACLQLGWIPDVIHCHDWTTGLIPVLLNTTLKSSPLGRCATVLSIHNLQHQGLLSRRILPFLRLPEWLFKPEELECLGGVNFLKGGILHANRIITVSATYAQEILTPAFGFGLQDVVLRRQAHLDGILNGVDLDEWDAQKDKHLAKNFSAQDLAGKRAC
;
A
#
# COMPACT_ATOMS: atom_id res chain seq x y z
N MET A 1 1.65 -18.96 4.75
CA MET A 1 0.73 -17.90 5.21
C MET A 1 0.08 -17.25 4.00
N LYS A 2 -1.12 -16.70 4.18
CA LYS A 2 -1.77 -15.80 3.21
C LYS A 2 -1.39 -14.35 3.54
N ILE A 3 -0.83 -13.64 2.58
CA ILE A 3 -0.35 -12.26 2.78
C ILE A 3 -1.01 -11.35 1.76
N LEU A 4 -1.66 -10.28 2.24
CA LEU A 4 -2.22 -9.24 1.41
C LEU A 4 -1.35 -7.99 1.49
N HIS A 5 -0.70 -7.60 0.41
CA HIS A 5 -0.14 -6.26 0.27
C HIS A 5 -1.21 -5.32 -0.27
N ILE A 6 -1.32 -4.12 0.32
CA ILE A 6 -2.17 -3.05 -0.20
C ILE A 6 -1.27 -1.85 -0.45
N THR A 7 -1.15 -1.43 -1.72
CA THR A 7 -0.16 -0.47 -2.17
C THR A 7 -0.69 0.39 -3.32
N PRO A 8 -0.36 1.69 -3.38
CA PRO A 8 -0.73 2.52 -4.51
C PRO A 8 0.08 2.23 -5.78
N GLU A 9 1.22 1.53 -5.65
CA GLU A 9 2.14 1.26 -6.76
C GLU A 9 2.55 -0.21 -6.79
N ILE A 10 2.69 -0.76 -7.99
CA ILE A 10 3.25 -2.11 -8.24
C ILE A 10 3.94 -2.16 -9.61
N ALA A 11 5.22 -2.43 -9.65
CA ALA A 11 5.94 -2.64 -10.90
C ALA A 11 5.55 -3.98 -11.55
N PRO A 12 5.48 -4.05 -12.89
CA PRO A 12 5.76 -2.99 -13.87
C PRO A 12 4.53 -2.13 -14.22
N TRP A 13 3.35 -2.35 -13.65
CA TRP A 13 2.08 -1.77 -14.11
C TRP A 13 1.87 -0.32 -13.66
N SER A 14 2.18 -0.01 -12.41
CA SER A 14 2.00 1.34 -11.86
C SER A 14 3.19 1.70 -10.99
N LYS A 15 3.97 2.69 -11.41
CA LYS A 15 5.21 3.08 -10.77
C LYS A 15 5.43 4.59 -10.88
N ALA A 16 5.54 5.27 -9.75
CA ALA A 16 5.98 6.66 -9.67
C ALA A 16 7.37 6.76 -9.00
N GLY A 17 7.71 5.80 -8.15
CA GLY A 17 8.97 5.78 -7.41
C GLY A 17 9.46 4.36 -7.10
N GLY A 18 10.35 4.24 -6.12
CA GLY A 18 10.90 2.96 -5.68
C GLY A 18 9.92 2.07 -4.92
N LEU A 19 8.77 2.58 -4.50
CA LEU A 19 7.76 1.80 -3.79
C LEU A 19 7.21 0.66 -4.65
N GLY A 20 6.93 0.92 -5.93
CA GLY A 20 6.42 -0.08 -6.86
C GLY A 20 7.40 -1.25 -7.04
N ASP A 21 8.70 -0.96 -7.20
CA ASP A 21 9.75 -1.97 -7.32
C ASP A 21 9.89 -2.78 -6.03
N ALA A 22 9.99 -2.10 -4.89
CA ALA A 22 10.14 -2.75 -3.58
C ALA A 22 8.98 -3.69 -3.27
N THR A 23 7.74 -3.27 -3.56
CA THR A 23 6.54 -4.09 -3.30
C THR A 23 6.49 -5.29 -4.24
N SER A 24 6.81 -5.10 -5.53
CA SER A 24 6.85 -6.19 -6.51
C SER A 24 7.90 -7.24 -6.13
N ALA A 25 9.12 -6.80 -5.85
CA ALA A 25 10.20 -7.69 -5.42
C ALA A 25 9.84 -8.45 -4.13
N LEU A 26 9.29 -7.75 -3.12
CA LEU A 26 8.88 -8.36 -1.86
C LEU A 26 7.80 -9.43 -2.09
N ALA A 27 6.76 -9.13 -2.87
CA ALA A 27 5.68 -10.07 -3.14
C ALA A 27 6.17 -11.34 -3.86
N LYS A 28 7.04 -11.20 -4.88
CA LYS A 28 7.67 -12.32 -5.58
C LYS A 28 8.51 -13.19 -4.64
N ASN A 29 9.34 -12.57 -3.80
CA ASN A 29 10.20 -13.29 -2.86
C ASN A 29 9.39 -14.01 -1.77
N LEU A 30 8.34 -13.40 -1.24
CA LEU A 30 7.44 -14.08 -0.29
C LEU A 30 6.74 -15.28 -0.93
N ALA A 31 6.33 -15.16 -2.20
CA ALA A 31 5.78 -16.28 -2.97
C ALA A 31 6.80 -17.41 -3.15
N ALA A 32 8.06 -17.07 -3.48
CA ALA A 32 9.15 -18.05 -3.58
C ALA A 32 9.46 -18.77 -2.25
N LEU A 33 9.19 -18.11 -1.12
CA LEU A 33 9.26 -18.71 0.21
C LEU A 33 8.05 -19.59 0.57
N GLY A 34 7.13 -19.81 -0.36
CA GLY A 34 5.97 -20.68 -0.20
C GLY A 34 4.75 -20.00 0.44
N HIS A 35 4.68 -18.68 0.44
CA HIS A 35 3.49 -17.95 0.89
C HIS A 35 2.50 -17.75 -0.26
N GLU A 36 1.21 -17.69 0.06
CA GLU A 36 0.17 -17.25 -0.88
C GLU A 36 0.03 -15.74 -0.76
N VAL A 37 0.34 -15.01 -1.84
CA VAL A 37 0.42 -13.55 -1.83
C VAL A 37 -0.63 -12.94 -2.75
N ARG A 38 -1.31 -11.90 -2.27
CA ARG A 38 -2.13 -11.01 -3.09
C ARG A 38 -1.61 -9.59 -2.93
N VAL A 39 -1.57 -8.84 -4.03
CA VAL A 39 -1.19 -7.43 -4.03
C VAL A 39 -2.36 -6.63 -4.56
N ALA A 40 -3.06 -5.89 -3.72
CA ALA A 40 -4.11 -4.98 -4.15
C ALA A 40 -3.52 -3.62 -4.53
N THR A 41 -3.93 -3.10 -5.69
CA THR A 41 -3.52 -1.79 -6.22
C THR A 41 -4.65 -1.18 -7.07
N PRO A 42 -4.77 0.16 -7.21
CA PRO A 42 -5.74 0.75 -8.12
C PRO A 42 -5.41 0.46 -9.59
N LEU A 43 -6.43 0.27 -10.43
CA LEU A 43 -6.28 0.16 -11.87
C LEU A 43 -6.25 1.55 -12.50
N TYR A 44 -5.09 2.18 -12.51
CA TYR A 44 -4.94 3.51 -13.13
C TYR A 44 -5.09 3.47 -14.65
N GLY A 45 -5.55 4.58 -15.25
CA GLY A 45 -5.71 4.71 -16.69
C GLY A 45 -4.41 4.56 -17.50
N SER A 46 -3.26 4.68 -16.85
CA SER A 46 -1.94 4.45 -17.45
C SER A 46 -1.52 2.97 -17.53
N VAL A 47 -2.20 2.07 -16.79
CA VAL A 47 -1.85 0.65 -16.74
C VAL A 47 -2.12 -0.01 -18.09
N PRO A 48 -1.10 -0.61 -18.74
CA PRO A 48 -1.28 -1.26 -20.05
C PRO A 48 -1.94 -2.65 -19.91
N GLY A 49 -2.51 -3.14 -21.02
CA GLY A 49 -3.03 -4.52 -21.11
C GLY A 49 -4.27 -4.79 -20.25
N ARG A 50 -5.04 -3.76 -19.91
CA ARG A 50 -6.25 -3.87 -19.06
C ARG A 50 -7.27 -4.88 -19.60
N GLU A 51 -7.41 -4.93 -20.92
CA GLU A 51 -8.33 -5.83 -21.64
C GLU A 51 -7.92 -7.30 -21.56
N GLN A 52 -6.65 -7.60 -21.25
CA GLN A 52 -6.11 -8.95 -21.12
C GLN A 52 -6.13 -9.46 -19.68
N MET A 53 -6.48 -8.61 -18.72
CA MET A 53 -6.54 -8.98 -17.31
C MET A 53 -7.72 -9.91 -17.02
N GLY A 54 -7.49 -10.92 -16.20
CA GLY A 54 -8.56 -11.76 -15.65
C GLY A 54 -9.53 -10.98 -14.80
N THR A 55 -10.76 -11.48 -14.63
CA THR A 55 -11.76 -10.90 -13.73
C THR A 55 -11.84 -11.76 -12.47
N VAL A 56 -11.58 -11.16 -11.31
CA VAL A 56 -11.75 -11.80 -9.99
C VAL A 56 -13.16 -11.56 -9.47
N LEU A 57 -13.62 -10.30 -9.55
CA LEU A 57 -14.97 -9.89 -9.20
C LEU A 57 -15.48 -8.92 -10.27
N ASP A 58 -16.58 -9.29 -10.91
CA ASP A 58 -17.21 -8.44 -11.94
C ASP A 58 -17.97 -7.27 -11.33
N SER A 59 -18.43 -7.45 -10.08
CA SER A 59 -19.02 -6.40 -9.26
C SER A 59 -18.68 -6.63 -7.80
N LEU A 60 -18.07 -5.63 -7.19
CA LEU A 60 -17.80 -5.55 -5.76
C LEU A 60 -18.51 -4.30 -5.21
N LYS A 61 -19.47 -4.50 -4.31
CA LYS A 61 -20.03 -3.40 -3.53
C LYS A 61 -19.09 -3.06 -2.39
N VAL A 62 -18.61 -1.82 -2.37
CA VAL A 62 -17.71 -1.30 -1.34
C VAL A 62 -18.54 -0.62 -0.26
N ASP A 63 -18.34 -0.98 1.00
CA ASP A 63 -19.09 -0.40 2.12
C ASP A 63 -18.53 0.96 2.54
N VAL A 64 -18.86 1.97 1.76
CA VAL A 64 -18.52 3.37 2.00
C VAL A 64 -19.78 4.24 2.03
N GLY A 65 -19.66 5.42 2.61
CA GLY A 65 -20.67 6.49 2.49
C GLY A 65 -20.53 7.25 1.17
N GLY A 66 -21.20 8.39 1.09
CA GLY A 66 -21.18 9.25 -0.10
C GLY A 66 -22.17 8.82 -1.17
N ASP A 67 -21.83 9.01 -2.44
CA ASP A 67 -22.69 8.70 -3.58
C ASP A 67 -22.80 7.17 -3.78
N PRO A 68 -24.01 6.58 -3.65
CA PRO A 68 -24.19 5.14 -3.86
C PRO A 68 -23.80 4.67 -5.27
N ALA A 69 -23.88 5.53 -6.29
CA ALA A 69 -23.48 5.21 -7.66
C ALA A 69 -21.97 4.96 -7.78
N LYS A 70 -21.17 5.50 -6.86
CA LYS A 70 -19.72 5.32 -6.77
C LYS A 70 -19.30 4.25 -5.77
N ALA A 71 -20.23 3.53 -5.15
CA ALA A 71 -19.95 2.51 -4.13
C ALA A 71 -19.72 1.12 -4.72
N ALA A 72 -19.40 1.00 -6.00
CA ALA A 72 -19.12 -0.29 -6.64
C ALA A 72 -17.89 -0.20 -7.56
N CYS A 73 -17.15 -1.30 -7.64
CA CYS A 73 -15.98 -1.43 -8.50
C CYS A 73 -15.89 -2.87 -9.06
N ARG A 74 -14.91 -3.09 -9.94
CA ARG A 74 -14.49 -4.44 -10.37
C ARG A 74 -13.13 -4.76 -9.78
N VAL A 75 -12.82 -6.05 -9.68
CA VAL A 75 -11.49 -6.50 -9.33
C VAL A 75 -10.95 -7.33 -10.49
N ARG A 76 -9.87 -6.83 -11.11
CA ARG A 76 -9.14 -7.53 -12.17
C ARG A 76 -7.90 -8.19 -11.58
N SER A 77 -7.31 -9.13 -12.31
CA SER A 77 -6.07 -9.77 -11.84
C SER A 77 -5.09 -10.11 -12.95
N VAL A 78 -3.83 -10.16 -12.52
CA VAL A 78 -2.71 -10.69 -13.29
C VAL A 78 -1.84 -11.52 -12.34
N ASP A 79 -1.30 -12.63 -12.81
CA ASP A 79 -0.35 -13.41 -12.04
C ASP A 79 1.01 -12.71 -12.02
N LEU A 80 1.57 -12.55 -10.82
CA LEU A 80 2.89 -11.96 -10.58
C LEU A 80 3.98 -13.04 -10.44
N ALA A 81 3.61 -14.16 -9.82
CA ALA A 81 4.43 -15.34 -9.61
C ALA A 81 3.50 -16.56 -9.36
N PRO A 82 3.99 -17.78 -9.29
CA PRO A 82 3.14 -18.99 -9.17
C PRO A 82 2.12 -18.96 -8.03
N THR A 83 2.44 -18.32 -6.89
CA THR A 83 1.54 -18.18 -5.74
C THR A 83 1.27 -16.71 -5.39
N ALA A 84 1.63 -15.78 -6.30
CA ALA A 84 1.38 -14.34 -6.13
C ALA A 84 0.53 -13.81 -7.27
N GLN A 85 -0.51 -13.04 -6.92
CA GLN A 85 -1.43 -12.42 -7.87
C GLN A 85 -1.63 -10.94 -7.51
N VAL A 86 -1.65 -10.08 -8.52
CA VAL A 86 -2.03 -8.67 -8.37
C VAL A 86 -3.53 -8.54 -8.59
N TRP A 87 -4.21 -7.88 -7.66
CA TRP A 87 -5.61 -7.50 -7.74
C TRP A 87 -5.72 -6.01 -8.01
N PHE A 88 -6.23 -5.67 -9.17
CA PHE A 88 -6.44 -4.29 -9.60
C PHE A 88 -7.88 -3.85 -9.27
N ILE A 89 -8.02 -2.83 -8.44
CA ILE A 89 -9.31 -2.20 -8.13
C ILE A 89 -9.66 -1.24 -9.27
N GLU A 90 -10.64 -1.64 -10.09
CA GLU A 90 -11.10 -0.88 -11.27
C GLU A 90 -12.30 0.00 -10.90
N HIS A 91 -12.10 1.32 -10.98
CA HIS A 91 -13.14 2.33 -10.77
C HIS A 91 -12.77 3.57 -11.58
N ASP A 92 -13.50 3.82 -12.69
CA ASP A 92 -13.09 4.83 -13.68
C ASP A 92 -13.10 6.25 -13.12
N ASP A 93 -14.11 6.64 -12.31
CA ASP A 93 -14.16 7.97 -11.71
C ASP A 93 -12.97 8.24 -10.78
N TYR A 94 -12.53 7.25 -10.01
CA TYR A 94 -11.42 7.40 -9.07
C TYR A 94 -10.06 7.17 -9.71
N TYR A 95 -9.91 6.17 -10.60
CA TYR A 95 -8.61 5.71 -11.08
C TYR A 95 -8.43 5.76 -12.60
N GLY A 96 -9.46 6.19 -13.36
CA GLY A 96 -9.36 6.32 -14.82
C GLY A 96 -8.35 7.36 -15.30
N ALA A 97 -7.91 8.29 -14.43
CA ALA A 97 -6.80 9.20 -14.73
C ALA A 97 -5.47 8.43 -14.86
N ARG A 98 -4.51 9.00 -15.60
CA ARG A 98 -3.20 8.40 -15.81
C ARG A 98 -2.26 8.52 -14.60
N GLU A 99 -2.42 9.60 -13.84
CA GLU A 99 -1.55 9.89 -12.69
C GLU A 99 -1.92 9.02 -11.48
N ILE A 100 -0.90 8.49 -10.81
CA ILE A 100 -1.03 7.75 -9.55
C ILE A 100 -1.43 8.72 -8.42
N TYR A 101 -0.81 9.88 -8.38
CA TYR A 101 -0.99 10.91 -7.36
C TYR A 101 -1.47 12.26 -7.96
N PRO A 102 -2.65 12.32 -8.56
CA PRO A 102 -3.16 13.59 -9.10
C PRO A 102 -3.52 14.54 -7.96
N ALA A 103 -3.31 15.84 -8.19
CA ALA A 103 -3.81 16.88 -7.30
C ALA A 103 -5.32 17.05 -7.52
N ARG A 104 -6.15 16.38 -6.72
CA ARG A 104 -7.60 16.36 -6.82
C ARG A 104 -8.26 16.57 -5.45
N GLU A 105 -9.47 17.15 -5.47
CA GLU A 105 -10.27 17.36 -4.25
C GLU A 105 -10.72 16.04 -3.62
N ASP A 106 -10.92 14.99 -4.43
CA ASP A 106 -11.37 13.66 -4.00
C ASP A 106 -10.22 12.73 -3.57
N THR A 107 -9.01 13.24 -3.39
CA THR A 107 -7.83 12.45 -3.01
C THR A 107 -8.07 11.59 -1.75
N ALA A 108 -8.76 12.14 -0.75
CA ALA A 108 -9.12 11.41 0.47
C ALA A 108 -10.04 10.22 0.17
N GLU A 109 -11.10 10.45 -0.61
CA GLU A 109 -12.08 9.43 -0.96
C GLU A 109 -11.45 8.33 -1.82
N ARG A 110 -10.59 8.70 -2.78
CA ARG A 110 -9.86 7.75 -3.62
C ARG A 110 -8.99 6.79 -2.79
N ALA A 111 -8.18 7.33 -1.87
CA ALA A 111 -7.33 6.52 -1.01
C ALA A 111 -8.17 5.63 -0.07
N ALA A 112 -9.21 6.18 0.53
CA ALA A 112 -10.11 5.48 1.42
C ALA A 112 -10.92 4.38 0.72
N PHE A 113 -11.48 4.69 -0.46
CA PHE A 113 -12.19 3.72 -1.30
C PHE A 113 -11.30 2.54 -1.68
N PHE A 114 -10.06 2.82 -2.13
CA PHE A 114 -9.09 1.80 -2.46
C PHE A 114 -8.84 0.82 -1.31
N GLY A 115 -8.49 1.36 -0.14
CA GLY A 115 -8.22 0.53 1.03
C GLY A 115 -9.43 -0.31 1.44
N ARG A 116 -10.64 0.30 1.43
CA ARG A 116 -11.86 -0.40 1.77
C ARG A 116 -12.23 -1.46 0.72
N ALA A 117 -12.11 -1.17 -0.56
CA ALA A 117 -12.39 -2.12 -1.64
C ALA A 117 -11.48 -3.35 -1.57
N ALA A 118 -10.19 -3.18 -1.26
CA ALA A 118 -9.28 -4.30 -1.06
C ALA A 118 -9.71 -5.22 0.08
N LEU A 119 -10.22 -4.66 1.19
CA LEU A 119 -10.72 -5.43 2.33
C LEU A 119 -12.06 -6.12 2.00
N ASP A 120 -12.98 -5.41 1.35
CA ASP A 120 -14.29 -5.96 0.97
C ASP A 120 -14.14 -7.07 -0.09
N ALA A 121 -13.13 -6.98 -0.98
CA ALA A 121 -12.80 -8.06 -1.91
C ALA A 121 -12.38 -9.34 -1.17
N CYS A 122 -11.56 -9.24 -0.14
CA CYS A 122 -11.20 -10.37 0.70
C CYS A 122 -12.43 -11.03 1.35
N LEU A 123 -13.34 -10.22 1.88
CA LEU A 123 -14.57 -10.70 2.53
C LEU A 123 -15.48 -11.39 1.51
N GLN A 124 -15.72 -10.79 0.34
CA GLN A 124 -16.60 -11.35 -0.69
C GLN A 124 -16.05 -12.67 -1.26
N LEU A 125 -14.72 -12.76 -1.40
CA LEU A 125 -14.06 -13.98 -1.90
C LEU A 125 -13.86 -15.05 -0.81
N GLY A 126 -14.11 -14.74 0.46
CA GLY A 126 -13.77 -15.64 1.57
C GLY A 126 -12.26 -15.89 1.69
N TRP A 127 -11.44 -15.07 1.05
CA TRP A 127 -9.98 -15.14 1.12
C TRP A 127 -9.47 -14.25 2.26
N ILE A 128 -9.30 -14.83 3.44
CA ILE A 128 -8.89 -14.08 4.64
C ILE A 128 -7.38 -14.22 4.80
N PRO A 129 -6.61 -13.11 4.74
CA PRO A 129 -5.17 -13.13 4.95
C PRO A 129 -4.80 -13.33 6.42
N ASP A 130 -3.61 -13.89 6.66
CA ASP A 130 -2.98 -13.93 7.98
C ASP A 130 -2.38 -12.56 8.31
N VAL A 131 -1.82 -11.89 7.28
CA VAL A 131 -1.16 -10.59 7.38
C VAL A 131 -1.66 -9.63 6.30
N ILE A 132 -1.98 -8.41 6.71
CA ILE A 132 -2.28 -7.29 5.81
C ILE A 132 -1.13 -6.29 5.92
N HIS A 133 -0.40 -6.12 4.80
CA HIS A 133 0.77 -5.25 4.70
C HIS A 133 0.39 -3.98 3.93
N CYS A 134 0.30 -2.88 4.65
CA CYS A 134 -0.06 -1.56 4.15
C CYS A 134 1.19 -0.76 3.76
N HIS A 135 1.12 0.00 2.67
CA HIS A 135 2.24 0.79 2.19
C HIS A 135 1.89 2.28 2.11
N ASP A 136 2.59 3.09 2.89
CA ASP A 136 2.47 4.54 3.00
C ASP A 136 1.06 5.06 3.38
N TRP A 137 0.89 6.37 3.32
CA TRP A 137 -0.27 7.10 3.78
C TRP A 137 -1.59 6.69 3.09
N THR A 138 -1.54 6.33 1.80
CA THR A 138 -2.74 5.95 1.04
C THR A 138 -3.48 4.75 1.63
N THR A 139 -2.77 3.93 2.39
CA THR A 139 -3.28 2.73 3.05
C THR A 139 -3.35 2.86 4.57
N GLY A 140 -3.01 4.04 5.10
CA GLY A 140 -2.87 4.28 6.55
C GLY A 140 -4.15 4.11 7.35
N LEU A 141 -5.34 4.26 6.75
CA LEU A 141 -6.60 4.02 7.46
C LEU A 141 -7.03 2.54 7.51
N ILE A 142 -6.34 1.63 6.83
CA ILE A 142 -6.66 0.20 6.85
C ILE A 142 -6.52 -0.39 8.27
N PRO A 143 -5.42 -0.20 9.01
CA PRO A 143 -5.34 -0.66 10.40
C PRO A 143 -6.41 -0.06 11.30
N VAL A 144 -6.83 1.18 11.04
CA VAL A 144 -7.93 1.84 11.79
C VAL A 144 -9.25 1.11 11.54
N LEU A 145 -9.58 0.80 10.29
CA LEU A 145 -10.79 0.05 9.92
C LEU A 145 -10.82 -1.33 10.59
N LEU A 146 -9.70 -2.04 10.59
CA LEU A 146 -9.57 -3.37 11.18
C LEU A 146 -9.73 -3.37 12.70
N ASN A 147 -9.33 -2.28 13.35
CA ASN A 147 -9.48 -2.12 14.81
C ASN A 147 -10.83 -1.51 15.22
N THR A 148 -11.64 -1.04 14.28
CA THR A 148 -12.93 -0.36 14.55
C THR A 148 -14.07 -1.03 13.80
N THR A 149 -14.46 -0.53 12.63
CA THR A 149 -15.67 -0.96 11.88
C THR A 149 -15.59 -2.41 11.40
N LEU A 150 -14.41 -2.94 11.15
CA LEU A 150 -14.18 -4.33 10.73
C LEU A 150 -13.67 -5.25 11.85
N LYS A 151 -13.58 -4.76 13.09
CA LYS A 151 -13.05 -5.52 14.23
C LYS A 151 -13.76 -6.86 14.45
N SER A 152 -15.07 -6.89 14.26
CA SER A 152 -15.89 -8.10 14.44
C SER A 152 -15.97 -8.97 13.18
N SER A 153 -15.39 -8.53 12.06
CA SER A 153 -15.32 -9.33 10.83
C SER A 153 -14.18 -10.36 10.89
N PRO A 154 -14.13 -11.33 9.97
CA PRO A 154 -12.99 -12.24 9.85
C PRO A 154 -11.64 -11.53 9.70
N LEU A 155 -11.61 -10.32 9.10
CA LEU A 155 -10.41 -9.52 8.92
C LEU A 155 -9.89 -8.87 10.21
N GLY A 156 -10.73 -8.68 11.23
CA GLY A 156 -10.30 -8.09 12.51
C GLY A 156 -9.27 -8.92 13.28
N ARG A 157 -8.98 -10.16 12.83
CA ARG A 157 -7.95 -11.04 13.40
C ARG A 157 -6.63 -11.01 12.64
N CYS A 158 -6.60 -10.38 11.46
CA CYS A 158 -5.40 -10.27 10.64
C CYS A 158 -4.35 -9.42 11.36
N ALA A 159 -3.09 -9.87 11.34
CA ALA A 159 -1.99 -9.01 11.74
C ALA A 159 -1.76 -7.90 10.71
N THR A 160 -1.43 -6.71 11.17
CA THR A 160 -1.18 -5.56 10.29
C THR A 160 0.25 -5.08 10.35
N VAL A 161 0.85 -4.85 9.20
CA VAL A 161 2.15 -4.22 9.03
C VAL A 161 1.96 -2.93 8.23
N LEU A 162 2.56 -1.84 8.66
CA LEU A 162 2.62 -0.58 7.92
C LEU A 162 4.06 -0.30 7.52
N SER A 163 4.34 -0.26 6.22
CA SER A 163 5.61 0.25 5.68
C SER A 163 5.53 1.75 5.45
N ILE A 164 6.49 2.49 6.02
CA ILE A 164 6.72 3.91 5.78
C ILE A 164 7.91 4.05 4.85
N HIS A 165 7.63 4.37 3.57
CA HIS A 165 8.67 4.64 2.59
C HIS A 165 9.12 6.10 2.65
N ASN A 166 8.19 7.03 2.89
CA ASN A 166 8.49 8.44 3.07
C ASN A 166 7.49 9.11 4.04
N LEU A 167 7.94 9.40 5.25
CA LEU A 167 7.13 10.03 6.30
C LEU A 167 6.68 11.46 5.96
N GLN A 168 7.30 12.11 4.99
CA GLN A 168 6.90 13.45 4.53
C GLN A 168 5.49 13.43 3.91
N HIS A 169 5.10 12.33 3.27
CA HIS A 169 3.78 12.16 2.69
C HIS A 169 2.83 11.51 3.72
N GLN A 170 1.96 12.31 4.31
CA GLN A 170 1.16 11.90 5.46
C GLN A 170 -0.32 11.68 5.18
N GLY A 171 -0.82 12.21 4.05
CA GLY A 171 -2.25 12.18 3.78
C GLY A 171 -3.06 12.96 4.81
N LEU A 172 -2.66 14.23 5.06
CA LEU A 172 -3.43 15.16 5.88
C LEU A 172 -4.60 15.69 5.05
N LEU A 173 -5.80 15.20 5.32
CA LEU A 173 -6.95 15.33 4.45
C LEU A 173 -8.20 15.76 5.23
N SER A 174 -9.30 16.04 4.53
CA SER A 174 -10.54 16.53 5.13
C SER A 174 -11.15 15.52 6.12
N ARG A 175 -11.69 16.02 7.27
CA ARG A 175 -12.44 15.20 8.22
C ARG A 175 -13.72 14.55 7.63
N ARG A 176 -14.18 14.99 6.44
CA ARG A 176 -15.31 14.37 5.73
C ARG A 176 -15.08 12.89 5.41
N ILE A 177 -13.83 12.43 5.51
CA ILE A 177 -13.50 11.01 5.32
C ILE A 177 -14.05 10.10 6.42
N LEU A 178 -14.30 10.62 7.62
CA LEU A 178 -14.84 9.82 8.72
C LEU A 178 -16.23 9.24 8.37
N PRO A 179 -17.25 10.03 8.00
CA PRO A 179 -18.53 9.49 7.56
C PRO A 179 -18.43 8.69 6.26
N PHE A 180 -17.49 9.02 5.37
CA PHE A 180 -17.25 8.24 4.14
C PHE A 180 -16.83 6.80 4.46
N LEU A 181 -15.92 6.58 5.39
CA LEU A 181 -15.50 5.26 5.85
C LEU A 181 -16.34 4.71 7.01
N ARG A 182 -17.43 5.41 7.40
CA ARG A 182 -18.26 5.08 8.58
C ARG A 182 -17.44 4.94 9.86
N LEU A 183 -16.35 5.70 9.96
CA LEU A 183 -15.50 5.72 11.15
C LEU A 183 -16.20 6.49 12.29
N PRO A 184 -16.08 6.03 13.54
CA PRO A 184 -16.63 6.72 14.68
C PRO A 184 -16.02 8.12 14.89
N GLU A 185 -16.85 9.10 15.24
CA GLU A 185 -16.41 10.49 15.46
C GLU A 185 -15.37 10.62 16.60
N TRP A 186 -15.34 9.70 17.56
CA TRP A 186 -14.36 9.71 18.66
C TRP A 186 -12.91 9.53 18.18
N LEU A 187 -12.71 9.04 16.94
CA LEU A 187 -11.39 8.99 16.31
C LEU A 187 -10.86 10.37 15.91
N PHE A 188 -11.71 11.40 15.83
CA PHE A 188 -11.30 12.76 15.50
C PHE A 188 -10.85 13.50 16.76
N LYS A 189 -9.69 13.14 17.26
CA LYS A 189 -9.01 13.80 18.39
C LYS A 189 -7.49 13.71 18.22
N PRO A 190 -6.71 14.60 18.89
CA PRO A 190 -5.25 14.67 18.75
C PRO A 190 -4.51 13.36 19.09
N GLU A 191 -5.07 12.52 19.96
CA GLU A 191 -4.49 11.23 20.32
C GLU A 191 -4.69 10.15 19.25
N GLU A 192 -5.59 10.39 18.28
CA GLU A 192 -5.99 9.46 17.22
C GLU A 192 -5.70 10.06 15.83
N LEU A 193 -6.72 10.34 15.04
CA LEU A 193 -6.57 10.72 13.62
C LEU A 193 -6.42 12.22 13.37
N GLU A 194 -6.89 13.06 14.32
CA GLU A 194 -6.85 14.51 14.14
C GLU A 194 -5.41 15.02 14.08
N CYS A 195 -5.14 15.88 13.11
CA CYS A 195 -3.90 16.61 12.98
C CYS A 195 -4.19 17.93 12.25
N LEU A 196 -3.84 19.07 12.86
CA LEU A 196 -4.01 20.40 12.26
C LEU A 196 -5.43 20.66 11.69
N GLY A 197 -6.46 20.16 12.36
CA GLY A 197 -7.87 20.28 11.94
C GLY A 197 -8.33 19.33 10.84
N GLY A 198 -7.46 18.47 10.35
CA GLY A 198 -7.72 17.40 9.38
C GLY A 198 -7.56 16.00 9.96
N VAL A 199 -7.77 15.01 9.11
CA VAL A 199 -7.48 13.59 9.38
C VAL A 199 -6.14 13.24 8.74
N ASN A 200 -5.19 12.74 9.53
CA ASN A 200 -3.89 12.30 9.03
C ASN A 200 -3.91 10.76 8.89
N PHE A 201 -3.89 10.30 7.64
CA PHE A 201 -4.00 8.87 7.31
C PHE A 201 -2.80 8.06 7.82
N LEU A 202 -1.59 8.59 7.61
CA LEU A 202 -0.37 7.89 8.04
C LEU A 202 -0.29 7.80 9.57
N LYS A 203 -0.69 8.87 10.28
CA LYS A 203 -0.81 8.87 11.74
C LYS A 203 -1.75 7.75 12.22
N GLY A 204 -2.91 7.61 11.58
CA GLY A 204 -3.84 6.52 11.87
C GLY A 204 -3.18 5.15 11.72
N GLY A 205 -2.46 4.93 10.63
CA GLY A 205 -1.73 3.69 10.39
C GLY A 205 -0.65 3.42 11.44
N ILE A 206 0.14 4.43 11.81
CA ILE A 206 1.17 4.31 12.85
C ILE A 206 0.55 3.93 14.20
N LEU A 207 -0.56 4.55 14.58
CA LEU A 207 -1.21 4.27 15.87
C LEU A 207 -1.86 2.89 15.94
N HIS A 208 -2.42 2.40 14.84
CA HIS A 208 -3.27 1.22 14.81
C HIS A 208 -2.63 -0.06 14.24
N ALA A 209 -1.52 0.02 13.49
CA ALA A 209 -0.84 -1.16 12.98
C ALA A 209 -0.18 -1.99 14.10
N ASN A 210 -0.12 -3.31 13.94
CA ASN A 210 0.58 -4.18 14.89
C ASN A 210 2.10 -3.96 14.82
N ARG A 211 2.65 -3.80 13.61
CA ARG A 211 4.07 -3.50 13.38
C ARG A 211 4.20 -2.37 12.37
N ILE A 212 5.24 -1.57 12.56
CA ILE A 212 5.63 -0.47 11.67
C ILE A 212 7.02 -0.80 11.16
N ILE A 213 7.23 -0.69 9.87
CA ILE A 213 8.57 -0.85 9.29
C ILE A 213 8.93 0.36 8.44
N THR A 214 10.21 0.68 8.41
CA THR A 214 10.79 1.67 7.51
C THR A 214 11.83 1.03 6.62
N VAL A 215 12.23 1.75 5.57
CA VAL A 215 13.09 1.23 4.51
C VAL A 215 14.58 1.12 4.89
N SER A 216 14.97 1.47 6.11
CA SER A 216 16.31 1.19 6.65
C SER A 216 16.36 1.34 8.17
N ALA A 217 17.34 0.70 8.81
CA ALA A 217 17.61 0.85 10.25
C ALA A 217 17.96 2.30 10.62
N THR A 218 18.70 3.00 9.76
CA THR A 218 19.02 4.42 9.96
C THR A 218 17.76 5.26 9.91
N TYR A 219 16.91 5.07 8.90
CA TYR A 219 15.67 5.83 8.76
C TYR A 219 14.71 5.61 9.94
N ALA A 220 14.67 4.40 10.51
CA ALA A 220 13.89 4.12 11.71
C ALA A 220 14.32 4.99 12.92
N GLN A 221 15.60 5.38 13.00
CA GLN A 221 16.07 6.32 14.03
C GLN A 221 15.84 7.79 13.63
N GLU A 222 16.02 8.12 12.37
CA GLU A 222 15.84 9.49 11.87
C GLU A 222 14.42 10.00 12.08
N ILE A 223 13.39 9.20 11.77
CA ILE A 223 11.97 9.59 11.89
C ILE A 223 11.51 9.82 13.35
N LEU A 224 12.29 9.41 14.34
CA LEU A 224 12.07 9.73 15.76
C LEU A 224 12.51 11.16 16.12
N THR A 225 13.20 11.86 15.21
CA THR A 225 13.73 13.19 15.45
C THR A 225 12.88 14.29 14.81
N PRO A 226 12.86 15.53 15.32
CA PRO A 226 12.13 16.62 14.69
C PRO A 226 12.57 16.93 13.26
N ALA A 227 13.82 16.66 12.90
CA ALA A 227 14.39 16.93 11.58
C ALA A 227 13.77 16.05 10.48
N PHE A 228 13.41 14.80 10.79
CA PHE A 228 12.88 13.83 9.83
C PHE A 228 11.49 13.31 10.19
N GLY A 229 10.95 13.68 11.35
CA GLY A 229 9.63 13.26 11.82
C GLY A 229 8.47 14.03 11.21
N PHE A 230 8.73 15.17 10.54
CA PHE A 230 7.73 16.01 9.87
C PHE A 230 6.48 16.29 10.73
N GLY A 231 6.65 16.45 12.04
CA GLY A 231 5.57 16.68 13.02
C GLY A 231 4.92 15.40 13.56
N LEU A 232 5.29 14.21 13.08
CA LEU A 232 4.82 12.92 13.60
C LEU A 232 5.85 12.21 14.50
N GLN A 233 7.01 12.81 14.78
CA GLN A 233 8.06 12.16 15.60
C GLN A 233 7.54 11.66 16.95
N ASP A 234 6.68 12.42 17.62
CA ASP A 234 6.12 12.02 18.92
C ASP A 234 5.13 10.85 18.79
N VAL A 235 4.40 10.77 17.66
CA VAL A 235 3.50 9.67 17.36
C VAL A 235 4.30 8.39 17.10
N VAL A 236 5.38 8.50 16.30
CA VAL A 236 6.28 7.38 16.02
C VAL A 236 6.99 6.93 17.29
N LEU A 237 7.48 7.87 18.12
CA LEU A 237 8.15 7.59 19.38
C LEU A 237 7.28 6.78 20.36
N ARG A 238 5.97 7.11 20.46
CA ARG A 238 5.02 6.31 21.26
C ARG A 238 4.92 4.86 20.80
N ARG A 239 5.23 4.59 19.54
CA ARG A 239 5.16 3.27 18.90
C ARG A 239 6.54 2.65 18.66
N GLN A 240 7.62 3.23 19.20
CA GLN A 240 9.00 2.80 18.96
C GLN A 240 9.24 1.31 19.21
N ALA A 241 8.61 0.72 20.22
CA ALA A 241 8.72 -0.72 20.50
C ALA A 241 8.14 -1.64 19.39
N HIS A 242 7.40 -1.07 18.46
CA HIS A 242 6.79 -1.77 17.32
C HIS A 242 7.37 -1.32 15.98
N LEU A 243 8.44 -0.50 16.00
CA LEU A 243 9.11 0.06 14.83
C LEU A 243 10.39 -0.70 14.52
N ASP A 244 10.51 -1.17 13.29
CA ASP A 244 11.71 -1.82 12.76
C ASP A 244 12.18 -1.13 11.48
N GLY A 245 13.50 -1.11 11.26
CA GLY A 245 14.10 -0.67 10.00
C GLY A 245 14.57 -1.86 9.18
N ILE A 246 13.94 -2.08 8.02
CA ILE A 246 14.26 -3.20 7.11
C ILE A 246 14.63 -2.61 5.76
N LEU A 247 15.87 -2.86 5.30
CA LEU A 247 16.31 -2.38 4.00
C LEU A 247 15.52 -3.06 2.88
N ASN A 248 15.06 -2.26 1.90
CA ASN A 248 14.40 -2.81 0.72
C ASN A 248 15.34 -3.76 -0.02
N GLY A 249 14.79 -4.91 -0.42
CA GLY A 249 15.48 -5.83 -1.31
C GLY A 249 15.50 -5.32 -2.74
N VAL A 250 16.26 -6.02 -3.58
CA VAL A 250 16.38 -5.75 -5.02
C VAL A 250 15.79 -6.94 -5.78
N ASP A 251 15.01 -6.68 -6.82
CA ASP A 251 14.58 -7.71 -7.77
C ASP A 251 15.78 -8.12 -8.64
N LEU A 252 16.31 -9.32 -8.38
CA LEU A 252 17.49 -9.83 -9.06
C LEU A 252 17.21 -10.26 -10.52
N ASP A 253 15.95 -10.40 -10.91
CA ASP A 253 15.59 -10.65 -12.30
C ASP A 253 15.66 -9.36 -13.15
N GLU A 254 15.35 -8.22 -12.52
CA GLU A 254 15.38 -6.90 -13.18
C GLU A 254 16.76 -6.23 -13.04
N TRP A 255 17.38 -6.32 -11.86
CA TRP A 255 18.66 -5.66 -11.55
C TRP A 255 19.87 -6.61 -11.63
N ASP A 256 19.94 -7.41 -12.69
CA ASP A 256 21.07 -8.32 -12.96
C ASP A 256 22.00 -7.71 -14.01
N ALA A 257 23.14 -7.19 -13.58
CA ALA A 257 24.14 -6.59 -14.47
C ALA A 257 24.70 -7.57 -15.54
N GLN A 258 24.50 -8.87 -15.37
CA GLN A 258 24.90 -9.87 -16.38
C GLN A 258 23.91 -9.96 -17.55
N LYS A 259 22.63 -9.60 -17.31
CA LYS A 259 21.55 -9.77 -18.28
C LYS A 259 20.85 -8.45 -18.65
N ASP A 260 21.13 -7.37 -17.92
CA ASP A 260 20.49 -6.09 -18.12
C ASP A 260 20.79 -5.54 -19.52
N LYS A 261 19.73 -5.47 -20.33
CA LYS A 261 19.77 -4.98 -21.73
C LYS A 261 19.96 -3.47 -21.86
N HIS A 262 19.85 -2.73 -20.76
CA HIS A 262 20.00 -1.28 -20.72
C HIS A 262 21.45 -0.85 -20.45
N LEU A 263 22.31 -1.77 -20.02
CA LEU A 263 23.72 -1.49 -19.82
C LEU A 263 24.48 -1.45 -21.18
N ALA A 264 25.41 -0.50 -21.34
CA ALA A 264 26.27 -0.40 -22.50
C ALA A 264 27.11 -1.67 -22.69
N LYS A 265 27.52 -2.31 -21.58
CA LYS A 265 28.20 -3.60 -21.55
C LYS A 265 27.91 -4.33 -20.26
N ASN A 266 27.45 -5.57 -20.37
CA ASN A 266 27.17 -6.40 -19.21
C ASN A 266 28.45 -6.74 -18.42
N PHE A 267 28.31 -6.97 -17.10
CA PHE A 267 29.42 -7.34 -16.22
C PHE A 267 28.92 -8.22 -15.08
N SER A 268 29.86 -8.87 -14.37
CA SER A 268 29.57 -9.69 -13.20
C SER A 268 30.54 -9.38 -12.06
N ALA A 269 30.33 -9.99 -10.89
CA ALA A 269 31.30 -9.92 -9.79
C ALA A 269 32.66 -10.57 -10.14
N GLN A 270 32.67 -11.53 -11.09
CA GLN A 270 33.86 -12.24 -11.56
C GLN A 270 34.53 -11.53 -12.71
N ASP A 271 33.80 -10.76 -13.52
CA ASP A 271 34.33 -9.95 -14.63
C ASP A 271 33.73 -8.53 -14.60
N LEU A 272 34.54 -7.59 -14.12
CA LEU A 272 34.19 -6.17 -14.03
C LEU A 272 34.56 -5.36 -15.28
N ALA A 273 35.09 -5.99 -16.35
CA ALA A 273 35.53 -5.26 -17.52
C ALA A 273 34.44 -4.43 -18.19
N GLY A 274 33.18 -4.92 -18.15
CA GLY A 274 32.01 -4.20 -18.65
C GLY A 274 31.62 -2.98 -17.83
N LYS A 275 31.83 -3.00 -16.51
CA LYS A 275 31.40 -1.92 -15.58
C LYS A 275 32.05 -0.57 -15.91
N ARG A 276 33.25 -0.56 -16.46
CA ARG A 276 33.95 0.69 -16.87
C ARG A 276 33.33 1.36 -18.09
N ALA A 277 32.54 0.61 -18.88
CA ALA A 277 31.88 1.12 -20.07
C ALA A 277 30.47 1.70 -19.75
N CYS A 278 29.95 1.41 -18.57
CA CYS A 278 28.70 1.93 -18.04
C CYS A 278 28.95 3.15 -17.14
#